data_a55b7d4bdedc13efa464bab3b369e8a9
#
_entry.id   a55b7d4bdedc13efa464bab3b369e8a9
#
_cell.length_a   1.000
_cell.length_b   1.000
_cell.length_c   1.000
_cell.angle_alpha   90.00
_cell.angle_beta   90.00
_cell.angle_gamma   90.00
#
_symmetry.space_group_name_H-M   'P 1'
#
loop_
_entity.id
_entity.type
_entity.pdbx_description
1 polymer ?
#
loop_
_entity_poly.entity_id
_entity_poly.type
_entity_poly.pdbx_seq_one_letter_code
_entity_poly.pdbx_strand_id
1 'polypeptide(L)'
;MKKLVLIFIVLFLSLNLNAQNLSVFVASSASKAMEEVKNEFLKSHPNDNIDLVFGASGKYYQLLKQGREFDLFFSADTKYAQAIYEDQNALDKPKVYVLGILALYSLDESLLEGGIEKLKDKANKIHHLSLANPKVAPYGVVAKEVLENLKLDKLFEDKIVLGENISVPVLHVDSNNADLGIVAYSLVSSINHPKGKAILIDQKYFTPLKQSYVITRYAKDKKLAFEFSDFISSQKAKKIFKKYGFDTP
;
A
#
# COMPACT_ATOMS: atom_id res chain seq x y z
N MET A 1 -48.20 -23.59 54.04
CA MET A 1 -46.81 -23.24 53.72
C MET A 1 -46.65 -23.29 52.23
N LYS A 2 -46.76 -22.13 51.55
CA LYS A 2 -46.64 -22.03 50.06
C LYS A 2 -45.18 -21.73 49.73
N LYS A 3 -44.47 -22.67 49.05
CA LYS A 3 -43.09 -22.48 48.57
C LYS A 3 -43.18 -21.60 47.32
N LEU A 4 -42.63 -20.40 47.41
CA LEU A 4 -42.45 -19.46 46.30
C LEU A 4 -41.18 -19.94 45.52
N VAL A 5 -41.42 -20.46 44.31
CA VAL A 5 -40.33 -20.81 43.40
C VAL A 5 -40.00 -19.56 42.58
N LEU A 6 -38.87 -18.91 42.88
CA LEU A 6 -38.35 -17.79 42.16
C LEU A 6 -37.62 -18.30 40.89
N ILE A 7 -38.28 -18.20 39.72
CA ILE A 7 -37.65 -18.53 38.44
C ILE A 7 -36.83 -17.32 38.01
N PHE A 8 -35.50 -17.45 38.12
CA PHE A 8 -34.55 -16.49 37.55
C PHE A 8 -34.49 -16.72 36.03
N ILE A 9 -35.25 -15.94 35.25
CA ILE A 9 -35.09 -15.89 33.80
C ILE A 9 -33.85 -15.06 33.52
N VAL A 10 -32.71 -15.75 33.29
CA VAL A 10 -31.52 -15.14 32.76
C VAL A 10 -31.80 -14.87 31.26
N LEU A 11 -32.15 -13.64 30.95
CA LEU A 11 -32.27 -13.16 29.56
C LEU A 11 -30.82 -13.14 28.99
N PHE A 12 -30.43 -14.25 28.35
CA PHE A 12 -29.28 -14.20 27.44
C PHE A 12 -29.68 -13.29 26.27
N LEU A 13 -29.29 -12.02 26.34
CA LEU A 13 -29.15 -11.20 25.14
C LEU A 13 -28.05 -11.86 24.30
N SER A 14 -28.43 -12.77 23.43
CA SER A 14 -27.60 -13.20 22.32
C SER A 14 -27.36 -11.96 21.45
N LEU A 15 -26.28 -11.25 21.70
CA LEU A 15 -25.69 -10.35 20.72
C LEU A 15 -25.45 -11.24 19.49
N ASN A 16 -26.35 -11.14 18.50
CA ASN A 16 -26.09 -11.67 17.19
C ASN A 16 -24.90 -10.88 16.62
N LEU A 17 -23.70 -11.29 17.00
CA LEU A 17 -22.45 -10.89 16.34
C LEU A 17 -22.45 -11.59 14.99
N ASN A 18 -23.22 -11.05 14.04
CA ASN A 18 -23.10 -11.45 12.66
C ASN A 18 -21.68 -11.12 12.22
N ALA A 19 -20.88 -12.15 11.96
CA ALA A 19 -19.55 -12.01 11.38
C ALA A 19 -19.64 -11.14 10.13
N GLN A 20 -18.86 -10.07 10.09
CA GLN A 20 -18.77 -9.21 8.92
C GLN A 20 -17.55 -9.58 8.08
N ASN A 21 -17.67 -9.44 6.78
CA ASN A 21 -16.57 -9.60 5.83
C ASN A 21 -16.36 -8.31 5.05
N LEU A 22 -15.11 -7.83 5.02
CA LEU A 22 -14.71 -6.69 4.23
C LEU A 22 -13.84 -7.13 3.06
N SER A 23 -14.14 -6.61 1.87
CA SER A 23 -13.25 -6.64 0.70
C SER A 23 -12.49 -5.33 0.63
N VAL A 24 -11.17 -5.37 0.77
CA VAL A 24 -10.35 -4.17 0.88
C VAL A 24 -9.27 -4.18 -0.19
N PHE A 25 -9.33 -3.22 -1.12
CA PHE A 25 -8.21 -2.99 -2.02
C PHE A 25 -7.10 -2.21 -1.30
N VAL A 26 -5.86 -2.65 -1.49
CA VAL A 26 -4.66 -2.01 -0.94
C VAL A 26 -3.59 -1.90 -2.02
N ALA A 27 -3.05 -0.71 -2.23
CA ALA A 27 -1.90 -0.52 -3.10
C ALA A 27 -0.73 -1.40 -2.64
N SER A 28 -0.07 -2.09 -3.58
CA SER A 28 0.96 -3.11 -3.29
C SER A 28 2.11 -2.60 -2.40
N SER A 29 2.39 -1.29 -2.39
CA SER A 29 3.39 -0.69 -1.49
C SER A 29 3.09 -0.92 -0.02
N ALA A 30 1.81 -1.01 0.36
CA ALA A 30 1.38 -1.19 1.75
C ALA A 30 1.04 -2.65 2.10
N SER A 31 1.27 -3.61 1.20
CA SER A 31 0.80 -5.00 1.36
C SER A 31 1.27 -5.64 2.67
N LYS A 32 2.57 -5.60 2.96
CA LYS A 32 3.16 -6.21 4.16
C LYS A 32 2.69 -5.53 5.46
N ALA A 33 2.69 -4.20 5.46
CA ALA A 33 2.23 -3.42 6.62
C ALA A 33 0.73 -3.64 6.88
N MET A 34 -0.09 -3.65 5.82
CA MET A 34 -1.53 -3.81 5.94
C MET A 34 -1.94 -5.21 6.43
N GLU A 35 -1.19 -6.25 6.06
CA GLU A 35 -1.41 -7.59 6.63
C GLU A 35 -1.18 -7.59 8.15
N GLU A 36 -0.13 -6.94 8.66
CA GLU A 36 0.10 -6.83 10.11
C GLU A 36 -0.98 -5.95 10.78
N VAL A 37 -1.38 -4.84 10.14
CA VAL A 37 -2.46 -3.96 10.64
C VAL A 37 -3.77 -4.73 10.73
N LYS A 38 -4.15 -5.48 9.69
CA LYS A 38 -5.33 -6.34 9.69
C LYS A 38 -5.29 -7.35 10.84
N ASN A 39 -4.18 -8.08 10.96
CA ASN A 39 -4.04 -9.10 11.99
C ASN A 39 -4.14 -8.51 13.41
N GLU A 40 -3.59 -7.31 13.60
CA GLU A 40 -3.67 -6.60 14.89
C GLU A 40 -5.09 -6.14 15.21
N PHE A 41 -5.82 -5.63 14.20
CA PHE A 41 -7.22 -5.24 14.34
C PHE A 41 -8.13 -6.43 14.68
N LEU A 42 -7.95 -7.55 13.97
CA LEU A 42 -8.77 -8.76 14.14
C LEU A 42 -8.59 -9.43 15.50
N LYS A 43 -7.56 -9.10 16.31
CA LYS A 43 -7.47 -9.58 17.70
C LYS A 43 -8.66 -9.15 18.56
N SER A 44 -9.24 -7.99 18.28
CA SER A 44 -10.45 -7.49 18.94
C SER A 44 -11.75 -7.82 18.19
N HIS A 45 -11.63 -8.42 17.00
CA HIS A 45 -12.73 -8.76 16.10
C HIS A 45 -12.60 -10.23 15.63
N PRO A 46 -12.57 -11.22 16.55
CA PRO A 46 -12.16 -12.59 16.21
C PRO A 46 -13.15 -13.35 15.29
N ASN A 47 -14.38 -12.85 15.16
CA ASN A 47 -15.40 -13.45 14.31
C ASN A 47 -15.49 -12.80 12.93
N ASP A 48 -14.81 -11.67 12.73
CA ASP A 48 -14.86 -10.91 11.49
C ASP A 48 -13.71 -11.29 10.54
N ASN A 49 -13.85 -10.96 9.26
CA ASN A 49 -12.82 -11.20 8.26
C ASN A 49 -12.56 -9.96 7.41
N ILE A 50 -11.31 -9.80 6.97
CA ILE A 50 -10.89 -8.75 6.04
C ILE A 50 -10.08 -9.38 4.92
N ASP A 51 -10.64 -9.40 3.71
CA ASP A 51 -9.98 -9.89 2.52
C ASP A 51 -9.21 -8.74 1.86
N LEU A 52 -7.88 -8.84 1.88
CA LEU A 52 -6.99 -7.86 1.25
C LEU A 52 -6.69 -8.25 -0.19
N VAL A 53 -6.85 -7.31 -1.10
CA VAL A 53 -6.52 -7.45 -2.53
C VAL A 53 -5.45 -6.44 -2.89
N PHE A 54 -4.32 -6.89 -3.42
CA PHE A 54 -3.18 -6.05 -3.71
C PHE A 54 -2.98 -5.78 -5.20
N GLY A 55 -2.54 -4.56 -5.54
CA GLY A 55 -2.27 -4.21 -6.92
C GLY A 55 -1.90 -2.75 -7.15
N ALA A 56 -1.97 -2.31 -8.40
CA ALA A 56 -1.75 -0.91 -8.77
C ALA A 56 -3.04 -0.10 -8.61
N SER A 57 -2.94 1.08 -7.97
CA SER A 57 -4.10 1.93 -7.64
C SER A 57 -4.95 2.27 -8.87
N GLY A 58 -4.34 2.63 -10.00
CA GLY A 58 -5.07 2.98 -11.21
C GLY A 58 -5.78 1.80 -11.86
N LYS A 59 -5.18 0.59 -11.84
CA LYS A 59 -5.81 -0.63 -12.35
C LYS A 59 -7.09 -0.95 -11.56
N TYR A 60 -6.99 -0.90 -10.23
CA TYR A 60 -8.12 -1.24 -9.35
C TYR A 60 -9.18 -0.13 -9.28
N TYR A 61 -8.80 1.13 -9.46
CA TYR A 61 -9.76 2.20 -9.68
C TYR A 61 -10.63 1.95 -10.94
N GLN A 62 -10.01 1.51 -12.05
CA GLN A 62 -10.78 1.14 -13.25
C GLN A 62 -11.70 -0.06 -13.01
N LEU A 63 -11.25 -1.08 -12.26
CA LEU A 63 -12.10 -2.21 -11.89
C LEU A 63 -13.30 -1.77 -11.03
N LEU A 64 -13.09 -0.85 -10.07
CA LEU A 64 -14.18 -0.28 -9.26
C LEU A 64 -15.20 0.46 -10.16
N LYS A 65 -14.72 1.24 -11.13
CA LYS A 65 -15.61 1.90 -12.13
C LYS A 65 -16.38 0.91 -12.99
N GLN A 66 -15.84 -0.27 -13.23
CA GLN A 66 -16.48 -1.38 -13.96
C GLN A 66 -17.42 -2.22 -13.07
N GLY A 67 -17.64 -1.81 -11.81
CA GLY A 67 -18.58 -2.46 -10.90
C GLY A 67 -17.96 -3.47 -9.94
N ARG A 68 -16.61 -3.60 -9.87
CA ARG A 68 -15.99 -4.41 -8.83
C ARG A 68 -16.13 -3.72 -7.48
N GLU A 69 -16.68 -4.43 -6.52
CA GLU A 69 -16.96 -3.91 -5.19
C GLU A 69 -15.75 -4.05 -4.27
N PHE A 70 -15.42 -2.98 -3.55
CA PHE A 70 -14.50 -2.94 -2.43
C PHE A 70 -15.12 -2.11 -1.33
N ASP A 71 -15.02 -2.53 -0.09
CA ASP A 71 -15.54 -1.78 1.07
C ASP A 71 -14.64 -0.60 1.42
N LEU A 72 -13.31 -0.80 1.33
CA LEU A 72 -12.32 0.27 1.46
C LEU A 72 -11.34 0.21 0.29
N PHE A 73 -10.84 1.38 -0.10
CA PHE A 73 -9.88 1.51 -1.19
C PHE A 73 -8.66 2.32 -0.74
N PHE A 74 -7.53 1.64 -0.52
CA PHE A 74 -6.25 2.24 -0.11
C PHE A 74 -5.36 2.47 -1.33
N SER A 75 -5.23 3.73 -1.74
CA SER A 75 -4.41 4.17 -2.88
C SER A 75 -2.98 4.51 -2.45
N ALA A 76 -2.03 4.34 -3.36
CA ALA A 76 -0.65 4.80 -3.18
C ALA A 76 -0.47 6.32 -3.41
N ASP A 77 -1.54 7.03 -3.75
CA ASP A 77 -1.59 8.49 -3.89
C ASP A 77 -2.94 9.03 -3.41
N THR A 78 -3.10 10.35 -3.49
CA THR A 78 -4.37 11.01 -3.20
C THR A 78 -5.29 11.05 -4.44
N LYS A 79 -4.73 10.97 -5.64
CA LYS A 79 -5.46 11.15 -6.90
C LYS A 79 -6.61 10.16 -7.08
N TYR A 80 -6.34 8.86 -6.92
CA TYR A 80 -7.37 7.85 -7.16
C TYR A 80 -8.42 7.81 -6.06
N ALA A 81 -8.04 8.00 -4.79
CA ALA A 81 -9.00 8.11 -3.70
C ALA A 81 -9.91 9.34 -3.88
N GLN A 82 -9.35 10.47 -4.32
CA GLN A 82 -10.10 11.67 -4.64
C GLN A 82 -11.06 11.45 -5.82
N ALA A 83 -10.61 10.78 -6.89
CA ALA A 83 -11.46 10.45 -8.03
C ALA A 83 -12.64 9.55 -7.63
N ILE A 84 -12.44 8.57 -6.72
CA ILE A 84 -13.53 7.74 -6.21
C ILE A 84 -14.57 8.59 -5.45
N TYR A 85 -14.10 9.57 -4.68
CA TYR A 85 -14.99 10.50 -3.98
C TYR A 85 -15.78 11.40 -4.95
N GLU A 86 -15.12 11.96 -5.96
CA GLU A 86 -15.73 12.80 -6.99
C GLU A 86 -16.74 12.02 -7.86
N ASP A 87 -16.46 10.74 -8.15
CA ASP A 87 -17.37 9.82 -8.82
C ASP A 87 -18.56 9.38 -7.93
N GLN A 88 -18.71 9.92 -6.72
CA GLN A 88 -19.75 9.60 -5.72
C GLN A 88 -19.75 8.11 -5.32
N ASN A 89 -18.59 7.48 -5.37
CA ASN A 89 -18.39 6.09 -4.95
C ASN A 89 -17.76 5.95 -3.55
N ALA A 90 -17.55 7.06 -2.82
CA ALA A 90 -17.08 7.08 -1.44
C ALA A 90 -18.10 7.73 -0.51
N LEU A 91 -18.10 7.32 0.76
CA LEU A 91 -18.98 7.86 1.80
C LEU A 91 -18.43 9.15 2.41
N ASP A 92 -17.11 9.34 2.41
CA ASP A 92 -16.44 10.52 2.93
C ASP A 92 -15.20 10.89 2.10
N LYS A 93 -14.61 12.06 2.43
CA LYS A 93 -13.41 12.56 1.75
C LYS A 93 -12.20 11.64 2.01
N PRO A 94 -11.24 11.58 1.05
CA PRO A 94 -10.02 10.82 1.25
C PRO A 94 -9.26 11.21 2.51
N LYS A 95 -8.76 10.19 3.22
CA LYS A 95 -7.92 10.33 4.42
C LYS A 95 -6.50 9.88 4.09
N VAL A 96 -5.50 10.75 4.31
CA VAL A 96 -4.09 10.36 4.20
C VAL A 96 -3.72 9.50 5.40
N TYR A 97 -3.14 8.31 5.16
CA TYR A 97 -2.75 7.40 6.24
C TYR A 97 -1.24 7.24 6.39
N VAL A 98 -0.48 7.32 5.28
CA VAL A 98 1.00 7.24 5.28
C VAL A 98 1.61 8.09 4.15
N LEU A 99 2.92 8.35 4.27
CA LEU A 99 3.75 8.92 3.22
C LEU A 99 4.68 7.82 2.66
N GLY A 100 4.66 7.64 1.35
CA GLY A 100 5.48 6.65 0.66
C GLY A 100 6.92 7.13 0.46
N ILE A 101 7.87 6.23 0.62
CA ILE A 101 9.30 6.50 0.42
C ILE A 101 9.79 5.65 -0.76
N LEU A 102 10.60 6.26 -1.64
CA LEU A 102 11.29 5.58 -2.73
C LEU A 102 12.68 5.12 -2.32
N ALA A 103 13.11 4.00 -2.89
CA ALA A 103 14.46 3.50 -2.75
C ALA A 103 14.98 2.93 -4.08
N LEU A 104 16.32 3.00 -4.26
CA LEU A 104 17.03 2.11 -5.16
C LEU A 104 17.21 0.75 -4.48
N TYR A 105 17.05 -0.33 -5.23
CA TYR A 105 17.19 -1.70 -4.74
C TYR A 105 17.98 -2.54 -5.74
N SER A 106 19.00 -3.26 -5.25
CA SER A 106 19.83 -4.16 -6.07
C SER A 106 20.37 -5.32 -5.25
N LEU A 107 20.68 -6.44 -5.92
CA LEU A 107 21.49 -7.52 -5.35
C LEU A 107 23.00 -7.21 -5.41
N ASP A 108 23.43 -6.32 -6.33
CA ASP A 108 24.80 -5.81 -6.43
C ASP A 108 24.91 -4.47 -5.70
N GLU A 109 25.53 -4.48 -4.50
CA GLU A 109 25.70 -3.30 -3.69
C GLU A 109 26.57 -2.22 -4.39
N SER A 110 27.47 -2.61 -5.31
CA SER A 110 28.30 -1.65 -6.05
C SER A 110 27.47 -0.71 -6.94
N LEU A 111 26.28 -1.14 -7.39
CA LEU A 111 25.36 -0.31 -8.15
C LEU A 111 24.68 0.76 -7.28
N LEU A 112 24.64 0.56 -5.97
CA LEU A 112 23.99 1.48 -5.03
C LEU A 112 24.93 2.58 -4.51
N GLU A 113 26.24 2.41 -4.61
CA GLU A 113 27.22 3.36 -4.11
C GLU A 113 27.04 4.78 -4.67
N GLY A 114 26.94 5.78 -3.78
CA GLY A 114 26.72 7.18 -4.13
C GLY A 114 25.29 7.51 -4.57
N GLY A 115 24.35 6.56 -4.42
CA GLY A 115 22.92 6.81 -4.61
C GLY A 115 22.48 7.04 -6.05
N ILE A 116 21.28 7.57 -6.20
CA ILE A 116 20.63 7.84 -7.48
C ILE A 116 21.44 8.89 -8.29
N GLU A 117 22.13 9.81 -7.61
CA GLU A 117 22.95 10.87 -8.21
C GLU A 117 24.15 10.32 -9.00
N LYS A 118 24.66 9.14 -8.60
CA LYS A 118 25.78 8.47 -9.26
C LYS A 118 25.37 7.40 -10.28
N LEU A 119 24.08 7.26 -10.53
CA LEU A 119 23.58 6.21 -11.42
C LEU A 119 24.07 6.40 -12.87
N LYS A 120 24.27 7.63 -13.30
CA LYS A 120 24.84 7.96 -14.63
C LYS A 120 26.20 7.30 -14.83
N ASP A 121 27.07 7.35 -13.83
CA ASP A 121 28.45 6.83 -13.91
C ASP A 121 28.48 5.29 -14.01
N LYS A 122 27.37 4.64 -13.65
CA LYS A 122 27.20 3.17 -13.63
C LYS A 122 26.31 2.65 -14.77
N ALA A 123 25.85 3.53 -15.65
CA ALA A 123 24.88 3.17 -16.69
C ALA A 123 25.31 1.99 -17.56
N ASN A 124 26.62 1.85 -17.85
CA ASN A 124 27.13 0.74 -18.65
C ASN A 124 27.08 -0.64 -17.93
N LYS A 125 26.94 -0.64 -16.60
CA LYS A 125 26.81 -1.86 -15.80
C LYS A 125 25.34 -2.26 -15.57
N ILE A 126 24.39 -1.37 -15.88
CA ILE A 126 22.97 -1.58 -15.70
C ILE A 126 22.37 -1.93 -17.06
N HIS A 127 21.94 -3.17 -17.23
CA HIS A 127 21.25 -3.63 -18.43
C HIS A 127 19.74 -3.46 -18.32
N HIS A 128 19.18 -3.69 -17.13
CA HIS A 128 17.75 -3.55 -16.86
C HIS A 128 17.51 -2.76 -15.57
N LEU A 129 16.74 -1.67 -15.69
CA LEU A 129 16.22 -0.85 -14.60
C LEU A 129 14.71 -1.09 -14.47
N SER A 130 14.26 -1.69 -13.37
CA SER A 130 12.85 -1.99 -13.18
C SER A 130 12.10 -0.89 -12.44
N LEU A 131 10.93 -0.51 -12.96
CA LEU A 131 9.99 0.46 -12.42
C LEU A 131 8.59 -0.12 -12.42
N ALA A 132 7.70 0.40 -11.56
CA ALA A 132 6.27 0.19 -11.74
C ALA A 132 5.76 0.96 -12.97
N ASN A 133 4.74 0.44 -13.66
CA ASN A 133 4.17 1.09 -14.83
C ASN A 133 3.50 2.43 -14.45
N PRO A 134 4.01 3.59 -14.94
CA PRO A 134 3.49 4.91 -14.57
C PRO A 134 2.05 5.16 -15.06
N LYS A 135 1.56 4.39 -16.04
CA LYS A 135 0.17 4.51 -16.50
C LYS A 135 -0.86 4.09 -15.46
N VAL A 136 -0.48 3.23 -14.51
CA VAL A 136 -1.42 2.63 -13.53
C VAL A 136 -0.93 2.66 -12.09
N ALA A 137 0.36 2.93 -11.83
CA ALA A 137 0.96 2.88 -10.51
C ALA A 137 1.56 4.23 -10.10
N PRO A 138 1.13 4.85 -8.99
CA PRO A 138 1.67 6.14 -8.52
C PRO A 138 3.18 6.11 -8.27
N TYR A 139 3.71 5.03 -7.74
CA TYR A 139 5.16 4.86 -7.58
C TYR A 139 5.92 4.87 -8.92
N GLY A 140 5.29 4.39 -10.00
CA GLY A 140 5.86 4.48 -11.35
C GLY A 140 5.91 5.92 -11.86
N VAL A 141 4.88 6.73 -11.56
CA VAL A 141 4.85 8.16 -11.90
C VAL A 141 6.04 8.87 -11.24
N VAL A 142 6.20 8.74 -9.92
CA VAL A 142 7.28 9.43 -9.21
C VAL A 142 8.67 8.83 -9.50
N ALA A 143 8.78 7.55 -9.83
CA ALA A 143 10.04 6.98 -10.33
C ALA A 143 10.46 7.62 -11.66
N LYS A 144 9.50 7.89 -12.55
CA LYS A 144 9.74 8.62 -13.81
C LYS A 144 10.16 10.06 -13.52
N GLU A 145 9.47 10.77 -12.59
CA GLU A 145 9.87 12.12 -12.16
C GLU A 145 11.33 12.16 -11.67
N VAL A 146 11.77 11.17 -10.87
CA VAL A 146 13.17 11.06 -10.42
C VAL A 146 14.12 10.99 -11.60
N LEU A 147 13.85 10.13 -12.60
CA LEU A 147 14.72 9.99 -13.76
C LEU A 147 14.74 11.28 -14.59
N GLU A 148 13.59 11.93 -14.82
CA GLU A 148 13.49 13.19 -15.56
C GLU A 148 14.24 14.33 -14.84
N ASN A 149 14.03 14.50 -13.52
CA ASN A 149 14.67 15.55 -12.73
C ASN A 149 16.20 15.40 -12.66
N LEU A 150 16.72 14.18 -12.75
CA LEU A 150 18.14 13.87 -12.81
C LEU A 150 18.69 13.74 -14.23
N LYS A 151 17.84 13.97 -15.27
CA LYS A 151 18.20 13.80 -16.70
C LYS A 151 18.74 12.41 -17.02
N LEU A 152 18.17 11.38 -16.36
CA LEU A 152 18.49 9.97 -16.55
C LEU A 152 17.49 9.25 -17.45
N ASP A 153 16.35 9.87 -17.74
CA ASP A 153 15.24 9.31 -18.52
C ASP A 153 15.71 8.79 -19.90
N LYS A 154 16.44 9.61 -20.65
CA LYS A 154 16.99 9.22 -21.95
C LYS A 154 18.10 8.17 -21.86
N LEU A 155 18.89 8.20 -20.81
CA LEU A 155 20.01 7.27 -20.60
C LEU A 155 19.52 5.84 -20.34
N PHE A 156 18.36 5.71 -19.69
CA PHE A 156 17.78 4.43 -19.32
C PHE A 156 16.55 4.04 -20.16
N GLU A 157 16.12 4.84 -21.14
CA GLU A 157 14.89 4.63 -21.92
C GLU A 157 14.76 3.18 -22.45
N ASP A 158 15.83 2.67 -23.08
CA ASP A 158 15.88 1.31 -23.67
C ASP A 158 16.16 0.20 -22.63
N LYS A 159 16.41 0.57 -21.38
CA LYS A 159 16.75 -0.36 -20.28
C LYS A 159 15.61 -0.53 -19.27
N ILE A 160 14.52 0.23 -19.42
CA ILE A 160 13.41 0.19 -18.48
C ILE A 160 12.57 -1.07 -18.68
N VAL A 161 12.39 -1.81 -17.59
CA VAL A 161 11.47 -2.94 -17.49
C VAL A 161 10.31 -2.56 -16.57
N LEU A 162 9.09 -2.58 -17.10
CA LEU A 162 7.90 -2.15 -16.36
C LEU A 162 7.21 -3.32 -15.64
N GLY A 163 6.96 -3.14 -14.34
CA GLY A 163 6.11 -4.00 -13.55
C GLY A 163 4.66 -3.48 -13.51
N GLU A 164 3.68 -4.37 -13.50
CA GLU A 164 2.26 -3.98 -13.44
C GLU A 164 1.87 -3.23 -12.15
N ASN A 165 2.63 -3.41 -11.06
CA ASN A 165 2.51 -2.71 -9.79
C ASN A 165 3.89 -2.59 -9.12
N ILE A 166 3.97 -1.90 -7.95
CA ILE A 166 5.26 -1.60 -7.32
C ILE A 166 5.95 -2.80 -6.66
N SER A 167 5.27 -3.92 -6.45
CA SER A 167 5.94 -5.14 -5.95
C SER A 167 6.73 -5.87 -7.04
N VAL A 168 6.34 -5.72 -8.31
CA VAL A 168 6.98 -6.41 -9.44
C VAL A 168 8.44 -5.99 -9.65
N PRO A 169 8.84 -4.70 -9.57
CA PRO A 169 10.24 -4.31 -9.62
C PRO A 169 11.13 -5.00 -8.58
N VAL A 170 10.62 -5.23 -7.35
CA VAL A 170 11.35 -6.00 -6.33
C VAL A 170 11.56 -7.44 -6.80
N LEU A 171 10.51 -8.08 -7.35
CA LEU A 171 10.60 -9.44 -7.88
C LEU A 171 11.56 -9.55 -9.06
N HIS A 172 11.60 -8.55 -9.95
CA HIS A 172 12.54 -8.52 -11.07
C HIS A 172 13.99 -8.52 -10.58
N VAL A 173 14.31 -7.70 -9.57
CA VAL A 173 15.66 -7.67 -8.96
C VAL A 173 15.94 -8.98 -8.24
N ASP A 174 15.03 -9.47 -7.40
CA ASP A 174 15.20 -10.70 -6.60
C ASP A 174 15.39 -11.96 -7.45
N SER A 175 14.91 -11.94 -8.71
CA SER A 175 15.05 -13.04 -9.68
C SER A 175 16.12 -12.80 -10.74
N ASN A 176 16.97 -11.75 -10.59
CA ASN A 176 17.99 -11.33 -11.57
C ASN A 176 17.40 -10.99 -12.98
N ASN A 177 16.13 -10.63 -13.07
CA ASN A 177 15.51 -10.11 -14.30
C ASN A 177 15.69 -8.57 -14.44
N ALA A 178 16.23 -7.91 -13.41
CA ALA A 178 16.73 -6.54 -13.46
C ALA A 178 17.91 -6.38 -12.52
N ASP A 179 18.88 -5.56 -12.92
CA ASP A 179 20.05 -5.26 -12.13
C ASP A 179 19.71 -4.30 -10.98
N LEU A 180 18.74 -3.43 -11.24
CA LEU A 180 18.35 -2.34 -10.33
C LEU A 180 16.84 -2.11 -10.41
N GLY A 181 16.22 -1.75 -9.27
CA GLY A 181 14.85 -1.32 -9.18
C GLY A 181 14.70 0.03 -8.50
N ILE A 182 13.79 0.89 -8.99
CA ILE A 182 13.24 1.99 -8.21
C ILE A 182 11.94 1.49 -7.59
N VAL A 183 11.96 1.30 -6.26
CA VAL A 183 10.95 0.54 -5.52
C VAL A 183 10.36 1.33 -4.35
N ALA A 184 9.26 0.84 -3.78
CA ALA A 184 8.78 1.32 -2.50
C ALA A 184 9.69 0.80 -1.38
N TYR A 185 10.26 1.68 -0.56
CA TYR A 185 11.10 1.27 0.57
C TYR A 185 10.38 0.33 1.53
N SER A 186 9.08 0.50 1.70
CA SER A 186 8.23 -0.37 2.52
C SER A 186 8.24 -1.85 2.13
N LEU A 187 8.64 -2.19 0.91
CA LEU A 187 8.75 -3.58 0.45
C LEU A 187 10.12 -4.19 0.68
N VAL A 188 11.15 -3.35 0.80
CA VAL A 188 12.57 -3.75 0.90
C VAL A 188 13.25 -3.26 2.18
N SER A 189 12.49 -2.71 3.12
CA SER A 189 12.98 -2.37 4.46
C SER A 189 13.47 -3.62 5.21
N SER A 190 14.39 -3.46 6.15
CA SER A 190 15.03 -4.57 6.88
C SER A 190 14.07 -5.56 7.52
N ILE A 191 12.89 -5.10 7.93
CA ILE A 191 11.84 -5.96 8.51
C ILE A 191 11.33 -7.03 7.53
N ASN A 192 11.44 -6.79 6.23
CA ASN A 192 11.02 -7.73 5.19
C ASN A 192 12.10 -8.74 4.79
N HIS A 193 13.29 -8.65 5.40
CA HIS A 193 14.44 -9.50 5.07
C HIS A 193 14.71 -9.59 3.55
N PRO A 194 14.91 -8.44 2.86
CA PRO A 194 15.13 -8.43 1.42
C PRO A 194 16.42 -9.16 1.04
N LYS A 195 16.47 -9.76 -0.15
CA LYS A 195 17.66 -10.46 -0.66
C LYS A 195 18.82 -9.49 -0.94
N GLY A 196 18.50 -8.30 -1.44
CA GLY A 196 19.46 -7.25 -1.78
C GLY A 196 19.52 -6.14 -0.74
N LYS A 197 20.16 -5.05 -1.13
CA LYS A 197 20.25 -3.80 -0.36
C LYS A 197 19.39 -2.72 -0.99
N ALA A 198 18.97 -1.79 -0.14
CA ALA A 198 18.22 -0.62 -0.56
C ALA A 198 18.84 0.67 -0.02
N ILE A 199 18.87 1.72 -0.84
CA ILE A 199 19.17 3.08 -0.41
C ILE A 199 18.03 4.01 -0.75
N LEU A 200 17.72 4.92 0.16
CA LEU A 200 16.63 5.87 -0.02
C LEU A 200 16.95 6.86 -1.15
N ILE A 201 15.93 7.24 -1.91
CA ILE A 201 16.00 8.33 -2.88
C ILE A 201 15.49 9.59 -2.17
N ASP A 202 16.28 10.67 -2.25
CA ASP A 202 15.95 11.95 -1.64
C ASP A 202 14.60 12.49 -2.19
N GLN A 203 13.72 12.87 -1.26
CA GLN A 203 12.38 13.40 -1.57
C GLN A 203 12.39 14.63 -2.48
N LYS A 204 13.51 15.38 -2.55
CA LYS A 204 13.65 16.55 -3.44
C LYS A 204 13.53 16.22 -4.93
N TYR A 205 13.67 14.94 -5.32
CA TYR A 205 13.63 14.50 -6.71
C TYR A 205 12.26 14.07 -7.19
N PHE A 206 11.25 14.04 -6.34
CA PHE A 206 9.90 13.60 -6.74
C PHE A 206 8.79 14.21 -5.87
N THR A 207 7.59 14.25 -6.41
CA THR A 207 6.38 14.68 -5.68
C THR A 207 6.08 13.75 -4.52
N PRO A 208 5.82 14.27 -3.28
CA PRO A 208 5.52 13.43 -2.12
C PRO A 208 4.35 12.49 -2.34
N LEU A 209 4.55 11.20 -2.10
CA LEU A 209 3.52 10.16 -2.19
C LEU A 209 2.65 10.13 -0.93
N LYS A 210 1.64 11.01 -0.89
CA LYS A 210 0.61 10.99 0.16
C LYS A 210 -0.37 9.86 -0.15
N GLN A 211 -0.18 8.69 0.46
CA GLN A 211 -1.10 7.56 0.29
C GLN A 211 -2.37 7.81 1.07
N SER A 212 -3.51 7.62 0.43
CA SER A 212 -4.80 7.91 1.03
C SER A 212 -5.82 6.81 0.75
N TYR A 213 -6.89 6.79 1.53
CA TYR A 213 -7.97 5.83 1.36
C TYR A 213 -9.34 6.49 1.50
N VAL A 214 -10.34 5.77 1.05
CA VAL A 214 -11.76 6.07 1.23
C VAL A 214 -12.50 4.82 1.70
N ILE A 215 -13.59 5.03 2.47
CA ILE A 215 -14.64 4.04 2.66
C ILE A 215 -15.58 4.19 1.47
N THR A 216 -15.79 3.13 0.72
CA THR A 216 -16.62 3.19 -0.48
C THR A 216 -18.11 3.07 -0.13
N ARG A 217 -18.98 3.41 -1.08
CA ARG A 217 -20.44 3.27 -0.91
C ARG A 217 -20.90 1.84 -0.62
N TYR A 218 -20.10 0.81 -0.98
CA TYR A 218 -20.39 -0.60 -0.75
C TYR A 218 -20.32 -1.00 0.73
N ALA A 219 -19.62 -0.17 1.55
CA ALA A 219 -19.51 -0.36 2.99
C ALA A 219 -20.55 0.42 3.81
N LYS A 220 -21.57 1.01 3.16
CA LYS A 220 -22.57 1.89 3.82
C LYS A 220 -23.17 1.29 5.09
N ASP A 221 -23.49 0.02 5.07
CA ASP A 221 -24.16 -0.67 6.18
C ASP A 221 -23.20 -1.62 6.93
N LYS A 222 -21.88 -1.51 6.72
CA LYS A 222 -20.86 -2.36 7.34
C LYS A 222 -20.13 -1.60 8.44
N LYS A 223 -20.58 -1.78 9.69
CA LYS A 223 -19.95 -1.16 10.88
C LYS A 223 -18.45 -1.43 10.96
N LEU A 224 -18.02 -2.66 10.63
CA LEU A 224 -16.63 -3.09 10.64
C LEU A 224 -15.72 -2.20 9.75
N ALA A 225 -16.22 -1.67 8.63
CA ALA A 225 -15.46 -0.81 7.74
C ALA A 225 -15.09 0.53 8.41
N PHE A 226 -16.01 1.10 9.19
CA PHE A 226 -15.76 2.32 9.96
C PHE A 226 -14.81 2.06 11.12
N GLU A 227 -14.99 0.97 11.86
CA GLU A 227 -14.12 0.56 12.96
C GLU A 227 -12.69 0.29 12.46
N PHE A 228 -12.53 -0.37 11.30
CA PHE A 228 -11.22 -0.58 10.68
C PHE A 228 -10.61 0.76 10.22
N SER A 229 -11.39 1.66 9.63
CA SER A 229 -10.94 3.02 9.27
C SER A 229 -10.43 3.80 10.49
N ASP A 230 -11.12 3.72 11.62
CA ASP A 230 -10.69 4.38 12.87
C ASP A 230 -9.39 3.75 13.39
N PHE A 231 -9.28 2.41 13.30
CA PHE A 231 -8.06 1.71 13.70
C PHE A 231 -6.85 2.13 12.83
N ILE A 232 -7.01 2.33 11.52
CA ILE A 232 -5.96 2.83 10.62
C ILE A 232 -5.36 4.14 11.13
N SER A 233 -6.18 5.00 11.72
CA SER A 233 -5.75 6.30 12.28
C SER A 233 -5.11 6.20 13.67
N SER A 234 -5.15 5.02 14.30
CA SER A 234 -4.65 4.80 15.66
C SER A 234 -3.13 4.86 15.76
N GLN A 235 -2.61 5.17 16.95
CA GLN A 235 -1.17 5.11 17.24
C GLN A 235 -0.57 3.71 17.02
N LYS A 236 -1.38 2.65 17.19
CA LYS A 236 -0.96 1.27 17.00
C LYS A 236 -0.71 0.99 15.51
N ALA A 237 -1.64 1.36 14.63
CA ALA A 237 -1.47 1.24 13.19
C ALA A 237 -0.32 2.11 12.67
N LYS A 238 -0.20 3.37 13.16
CA LYS A 238 0.92 4.26 12.80
C LYS A 238 2.28 3.66 13.15
N LYS A 239 2.42 3.01 14.31
CA LYS A 239 3.66 2.29 14.69
C LYS A 239 3.97 1.15 13.74
N ILE A 240 2.95 0.39 13.30
CA ILE A 240 3.13 -0.69 12.32
C ILE A 240 3.60 -0.10 10.99
N PHE A 241 2.95 0.92 10.46
CA PHE A 241 3.37 1.54 9.20
C PHE A 241 4.81 2.06 9.26
N LYS A 242 5.21 2.74 10.36
CA LYS A 242 6.60 3.20 10.56
C LYS A 242 7.60 2.04 10.60
N LYS A 243 7.27 0.93 11.25
CA LYS A 243 8.09 -0.30 11.30
C LYS A 243 8.40 -0.82 9.89
N TYR A 244 7.45 -0.69 8.95
CA TYR A 244 7.65 -1.08 7.55
C TYR A 244 8.29 0.02 6.68
N GLY A 245 8.70 1.15 7.24
CA GLY A 245 9.43 2.19 6.49
C GLY A 245 8.53 3.19 5.79
N PHE A 246 7.31 3.42 6.29
CA PHE A 246 6.51 4.57 5.92
C PHE A 246 6.73 5.73 6.88
N ASP A 247 6.59 6.96 6.37
CA ASP A 247 6.30 8.10 7.22
C ASP A 247 4.81 8.23 7.45
N THR A 248 4.43 8.86 8.57
CA THR A 248 3.03 9.12 8.92
C THR A 248 2.76 10.62 8.98
N PRO A 249 1.59 11.07 8.51
CA PRO A 249 1.19 12.47 8.62
C PRO A 249 1.07 12.95 10.06
#